data_7370e256d5d13f6755051de3d6915cfa
#
_entry.id   7370e256d5d13f6755051de3d6915cfa
#
_cell.length_a   1.000
_cell.length_b   1.000
_cell.length_c   1.000
_cell.angle_alpha   90.00
_cell.angle_beta   90.00
_cell.angle_gamma   90.00
#
_symmetry.space_group_name_H-M   'P 1'
#
loop_
_entity.id
_entity.type
_entity.pdbx_description
1 polymer ?
#
loop_
_entity_poly.entity_id
_entity_poly.type
_entity_poly.pdbx_seq_one_letter_code
_entity_poly.pdbx_strand_id
1 'polypeptide(L)'
;MYKRQEEVAVFQQFSKAVMESRRQFVVIDTAPTGHTLLLLDAAGSFHRQIARQMGDSMPYTTPLMRLQDPAQTKVILVTLAEPTPVTEAQGLQEDLERAGIHPWAWVINNSIAAARPETVFLRHRAAGEIEQVNRVYSLAGRVAMVPLLATEPIGEDRLAALTCLSAQLA
;
A
#
# COMPACT_ATOMS: atom_id res chain seq x y z
N MET A 1 18.41 22.27 -8.27
CA MET A 1 17.27 23.17 -7.98
C MET A 1 15.93 22.58 -8.44
N TYR A 2 15.85 21.92 -9.59
CA TYR A 2 14.62 21.30 -10.14
C TYR A 2 14.03 20.18 -9.28
N LYS A 3 14.83 19.29 -8.70
CA LYS A 3 14.38 18.13 -7.92
C LYS A 3 13.51 18.51 -6.71
N ARG A 4 13.83 19.59 -6.03
CA ARG A 4 13.02 20.09 -4.89
C ARG A 4 11.66 20.66 -5.30
N GLN A 5 11.54 21.21 -6.50
CA GLN A 5 10.26 21.74 -7.00
C GLN A 5 9.31 20.61 -7.39
N GLU A 6 9.82 19.53 -7.97
CA GLU A 6 9.03 18.33 -8.28
C GLU A 6 8.53 17.64 -7.01
N GLU A 7 9.39 17.49 -5.99
CA GLU A 7 9.02 16.91 -4.70
C GLU A 7 7.91 17.73 -4.00
N VAL A 8 7.99 19.05 -4.03
CA VAL A 8 6.96 19.94 -3.47
C VAL A 8 5.64 19.83 -4.23
N ALA A 9 5.68 19.75 -5.56
CA ALA A 9 4.47 19.61 -6.38
C ALA A 9 3.76 18.27 -6.14
N VAL A 10 4.52 17.17 -6.05
CA VAL A 10 3.98 15.85 -5.74
C VAL A 10 3.36 15.83 -4.34
N PHE A 11 4.02 16.42 -3.35
CA PHE A 11 3.48 16.54 -1.99
C PHE A 11 2.18 17.37 -1.94
N GLN A 12 2.10 18.46 -2.70
CA GLN A 12 0.87 19.27 -2.77
C GLN A 12 -0.29 18.49 -3.38
N GLN A 13 -0.06 17.76 -4.48
CA GLN A 13 -1.07 16.91 -5.11
C GLN A 13 -1.52 15.79 -4.16
N PHE A 14 -0.60 15.11 -3.52
CA PHE A 14 -0.89 14.09 -2.52
C PHE A 14 -1.72 14.65 -1.36
N SER A 15 -1.31 15.77 -0.78
CA SER A 15 -2.03 16.43 0.31
C SER A 15 -3.44 16.83 -0.09
N LYS A 16 -3.61 17.33 -1.32
CA LYS A 16 -4.93 17.66 -1.89
C LYS A 16 -5.80 16.42 -2.00
N ALA A 17 -5.29 15.32 -2.57
CA ALA A 17 -6.01 14.06 -2.70
C ALA A 17 -6.45 13.50 -1.34
N VAL A 18 -5.55 13.51 -0.34
CA VAL A 18 -5.86 13.10 1.04
C VAL A 18 -6.97 13.97 1.63
N MET A 19 -6.98 15.27 1.37
CA MET A 19 -8.01 16.17 1.89
C MET A 19 -9.35 16.06 1.16
N GLU A 20 -9.35 15.69 -0.13
CA GLU A 20 -10.56 15.41 -0.92
C GLU A 20 -11.33 14.18 -0.40
N SER A 21 -10.67 13.25 0.28
CA SER A 21 -11.30 12.08 0.90
C SER A 21 -12.40 12.41 1.92
N ARG A 22 -12.56 13.69 2.29
CA ARG A 22 -13.70 14.19 3.09
C ARG A 22 -15.05 14.14 2.35
N ARG A 23 -15.00 14.16 1.01
CA ARG A 23 -16.21 14.34 0.19
C ARG A 23 -16.46 13.15 -0.73
N GLN A 24 -15.44 12.34 -0.99
CA GLN A 24 -15.51 11.25 -1.93
C GLN A 24 -14.51 10.15 -1.57
N PHE A 25 -14.74 8.94 -2.06
CA PHE A 25 -13.76 7.86 -1.96
C PHE A 25 -12.56 8.18 -2.87
N VAL A 26 -11.36 8.10 -2.31
CA VAL A 26 -10.11 8.40 -3.02
C VAL A 26 -9.19 7.18 -2.93
N VAL A 27 -8.69 6.72 -4.06
CA VAL A 27 -7.63 5.72 -4.15
C VAL A 27 -6.36 6.43 -4.58
N ILE A 28 -5.28 6.24 -3.83
CA ILE A 28 -3.96 6.79 -4.16
C ILE A 28 -3.05 5.60 -4.46
N ASP A 29 -2.70 5.42 -5.73
CA ASP A 29 -1.65 4.50 -6.15
C ASP A 29 -0.32 5.24 -6.03
N THR A 30 0.52 4.78 -5.10
CA THR A 30 1.80 5.44 -4.81
C THR A 30 2.91 4.89 -5.68
N ALA A 31 3.85 5.75 -6.06
CA ALA A 31 5.11 5.31 -6.65
C ALA A 31 5.92 4.41 -5.67
N PRO A 32 6.91 3.64 -6.16
CA PRO A 32 7.69 2.71 -5.33
C PRO A 32 8.26 3.33 -4.06
N THR A 33 8.46 2.49 -3.07
CA THR A 33 8.79 2.72 -1.64
C THR A 33 9.52 4.01 -1.25
N GLY A 34 10.56 4.42 -1.96
CA GLY A 34 11.35 5.62 -1.62
C GLY A 34 10.59 6.95 -1.74
N HIS A 35 9.65 7.08 -2.70
CA HIS A 35 8.84 8.29 -2.86
C HIS A 35 7.74 8.38 -1.80
N THR A 36 7.20 7.26 -1.38
CA THR A 36 6.19 7.21 -0.30
C THR A 36 6.78 7.71 1.01
N LEU A 37 8.00 7.31 1.34
CA LEU A 37 8.71 7.79 2.53
C LEU A 37 8.96 9.29 2.50
N LEU A 38 9.35 9.84 1.35
CA LEU A 38 9.53 11.29 1.18
C LEU A 38 8.21 12.06 1.37
N LEU A 39 7.09 11.52 0.89
CA LEU A 39 5.77 12.11 1.10
C LEU A 39 5.35 12.08 2.58
N LEU A 40 5.63 10.99 3.29
CA LEU A 40 5.35 10.86 4.72
C LEU A 40 6.22 11.81 5.56
N ASP A 41 7.51 11.92 5.24
CA ASP A 41 8.41 12.86 5.94
C ASP A 41 8.00 14.32 5.68
N ALA A 42 7.63 14.67 4.46
CA ALA A 42 7.10 15.98 4.12
C ALA A 42 5.77 16.26 4.86
N ALA A 43 4.86 15.27 4.93
CA ALA A 43 3.61 15.37 5.67
C ALA A 43 3.85 15.56 7.18
N GLY A 44 4.81 14.83 7.76
CA GLY A 44 5.23 14.99 9.15
C GLY A 44 5.86 16.35 9.43
N SER A 45 6.70 16.85 8.54
CA SER A 45 7.32 18.18 8.67
C SER A 45 6.27 19.28 8.57
N PHE A 46 5.33 19.18 7.64
CA PHE A 46 4.19 20.10 7.52
C PHE A 46 3.32 20.08 8.77
N HIS A 47 3.00 18.89 9.29
CA HIS A 47 2.24 18.74 10.54
C HIS A 47 2.93 19.47 11.70
N ARG A 48 4.23 19.24 11.91
CA ARG A 48 5.01 19.91 12.98
C ARG A 48 5.04 21.42 12.81
N GLN A 49 5.12 21.94 11.59
CA GLN A 49 5.10 23.37 11.31
C GLN A 49 3.76 24.00 11.69
N ILE A 50 2.64 23.38 11.29
CA ILE A 50 1.29 23.85 11.63
C ILE A 50 1.07 23.80 13.14
N ALA A 51 1.46 22.73 13.83
CA ALA A 51 1.34 22.60 15.27
C ALA A 51 2.09 23.71 16.03
N ARG A 52 3.27 24.10 15.55
CA ARG A 52 4.05 25.20 16.14
C ARG A 52 3.42 26.58 15.92
N GLN A 53 2.75 26.79 14.79
CA GLN A 53 2.17 28.09 14.43
C GLN A 53 0.80 28.33 15.07
N MET A 54 -0.01 27.29 15.22
CA MET A 54 -1.41 27.42 15.65
C MET A 54 -1.64 27.07 17.12
N GLY A 55 -0.69 26.38 17.78
CA GLY A 55 -0.86 25.92 19.15
C GLY A 55 -2.05 24.96 19.29
N ASP A 56 -2.42 24.60 20.52
CA ASP A 56 -3.52 23.66 20.82
C ASP A 56 -4.93 24.27 20.64
N SER A 57 -5.04 25.50 20.19
CA SER A 57 -6.29 26.28 20.29
C SER A 57 -7.23 26.17 19.09
N MET A 58 -6.84 25.53 17.98
CA MET A 58 -7.71 25.41 16.80
C MET A 58 -7.78 23.97 16.28
N PRO A 59 -8.99 23.45 15.97
CA PRO A 59 -9.15 22.13 15.37
C PRO A 59 -8.68 22.17 13.90
N TYR A 60 -7.43 21.81 13.66
CA TYR A 60 -6.91 21.63 12.31
C TYR A 60 -6.66 20.15 12.05
N THR A 61 -6.94 19.72 10.83
CA THR A 61 -6.66 18.36 10.37
C THR A 61 -5.60 18.40 9.30
N THR A 62 -4.46 17.78 9.55
CA THR A 62 -3.39 17.65 8.55
C THR A 62 -3.52 16.39 7.73
N PRO A 63 -2.88 16.31 6.54
CA PRO A 63 -2.82 15.06 5.76
C PRO A 63 -2.29 13.87 6.58
N LEU A 64 -1.26 14.08 7.40
CA LEU A 64 -0.71 13.03 8.26
C LEU A 64 -1.75 12.49 9.25
N MET A 65 -2.48 13.35 9.95
CA MET A 65 -3.53 12.93 10.88
C MET A 65 -4.61 12.08 10.22
N ARG A 66 -4.90 12.36 8.94
CA ARG A 66 -5.86 11.54 8.17
C ARG A 66 -5.30 10.18 7.80
N LEU A 67 -4.03 10.11 7.44
CA LEU A 67 -3.36 8.85 7.15
C LEU A 67 -3.25 7.96 8.40
N GLN A 68 -3.08 8.58 9.57
CA GLN A 68 -3.01 7.88 10.86
C GLN A 68 -4.38 7.41 11.37
N ASP A 69 -5.48 7.96 10.86
CA ASP A 69 -6.83 7.59 11.30
C ASP A 69 -7.31 6.32 10.56
N PRO A 70 -7.37 5.15 11.22
CA PRO A 70 -7.78 3.90 10.58
C PRO A 70 -9.26 3.87 10.18
N ALA A 71 -10.09 4.80 10.65
CA ALA A 71 -11.47 4.92 10.21
C ALA A 71 -11.57 5.61 8.84
N GLN A 72 -10.62 6.48 8.51
CA GLN A 72 -10.62 7.27 7.28
C GLN A 72 -9.70 6.72 6.21
N THR A 73 -8.57 6.09 6.60
CA THR A 73 -7.54 5.64 5.67
C THR A 73 -7.27 4.15 5.86
N LYS A 74 -7.21 3.43 4.75
CA LYS A 74 -6.77 2.03 4.68
C LYS A 74 -5.52 1.96 3.81
N VAL A 75 -4.39 1.67 4.42
CA VAL A 75 -3.14 1.44 3.70
C VAL A 75 -3.04 -0.05 3.38
N ILE A 76 -2.83 -0.36 2.11
CA ILE A 76 -2.66 -1.74 1.62
C ILE A 76 -1.24 -1.84 1.07
N LEU A 77 -0.46 -2.78 1.58
CA LEU A 77 0.85 -3.11 1.03
C LEU A 77 0.70 -4.17 -0.04
N VAL A 78 1.17 -3.88 -1.24
CA VAL A 78 1.13 -4.82 -2.37
C VAL A 78 2.55 -5.30 -2.65
N THR A 79 2.74 -6.61 -2.72
CA THR A 79 4.03 -7.25 -2.98
C THR A 79 3.90 -8.43 -3.94
N LEU A 80 5.02 -8.91 -4.46
CA LEU A 80 5.13 -10.21 -5.10
C LEU A 80 5.64 -11.23 -4.07
N ALA A 81 5.35 -12.51 -4.29
CA ALA A 81 5.87 -13.59 -3.45
C ALA A 81 7.36 -13.91 -3.74
N GLU A 82 8.20 -12.87 -3.69
CA GLU A 82 9.63 -12.94 -3.98
C GLU A 82 10.44 -12.32 -2.82
N PRO A 83 11.69 -12.77 -2.56
CA PRO A 83 12.47 -12.31 -1.41
C PRO A 83 12.65 -10.79 -1.35
N THR A 84 13.04 -10.15 -2.46
CA THR A 84 13.30 -8.70 -2.51
C THR A 84 12.03 -7.87 -2.31
N PRO A 85 10.93 -8.06 -3.09
CA PRO A 85 9.69 -7.34 -2.88
C PRO A 85 9.09 -7.48 -1.47
N VAL A 86 9.15 -8.68 -0.89
CA VAL A 86 8.65 -8.91 0.48
C VAL A 86 9.51 -8.16 1.50
N THR A 87 10.85 -8.16 1.33
CA THR A 87 11.75 -7.44 2.24
C THR A 87 11.55 -5.92 2.13
N GLU A 88 11.38 -5.39 0.93
CA GLU A 88 11.08 -3.96 0.72
C GLU A 88 9.74 -3.56 1.32
N ALA A 89 8.70 -4.36 1.11
CA ALA A 89 7.39 -4.11 1.68
C ALA A 89 7.38 -4.19 3.23
N GLN A 90 8.17 -5.11 3.81
CA GLN A 90 8.37 -5.16 5.27
C GLN A 90 9.06 -3.89 5.77
N GLY A 91 10.12 -3.42 5.13
CA GLY A 91 10.78 -2.17 5.48
C GLY A 91 9.82 -0.98 5.40
N LEU A 92 8.96 -0.94 4.36
CA LEU A 92 7.92 0.09 4.25
C LEU A 92 6.90 -0.01 5.38
N GLN A 93 6.47 -1.21 5.79
CA GLN A 93 5.60 -1.38 6.95
C GLN A 93 6.22 -0.77 8.21
N GLU A 94 7.49 -1.07 8.49
CA GLU A 94 8.20 -0.54 9.65
C GLU A 94 8.29 0.99 9.63
N ASP A 95 8.47 1.58 8.45
CA ASP A 95 8.51 3.04 8.26
C ASP A 95 7.14 3.67 8.48
N LEU A 96 6.06 3.06 7.97
CA LEU A 96 4.68 3.49 8.19
C LEU A 96 4.33 3.42 9.68
N GLU A 97 4.65 2.34 10.36
CA GLU A 97 4.40 2.15 11.78
C GLU A 97 5.14 3.17 12.63
N ARG A 98 6.39 3.52 12.29
CA ARG A 98 7.13 4.63 12.92
C ARG A 98 6.46 5.99 12.72
N ALA A 99 5.75 6.17 11.61
CA ALA A 99 4.94 7.35 11.35
C ALA A 99 3.54 7.29 12.00
N GLY A 100 3.21 6.25 12.76
CA GLY A 100 1.90 6.04 13.37
C GLY A 100 0.81 5.60 12.40
N ILE A 101 1.20 5.04 11.25
CA ILE A 101 0.29 4.54 10.22
C ILE A 101 0.39 3.01 10.21
N HIS A 102 -0.71 2.33 10.54
CA HIS A 102 -0.74 0.87 10.57
C HIS A 102 -1.36 0.32 9.28
N PRO A 103 -0.62 -0.46 8.48
CA PRO A 103 -1.17 -1.10 7.30
C PRO A 103 -2.41 -1.95 7.63
N TRP A 104 -3.47 -1.78 6.85
CA TRP A 104 -4.72 -2.49 7.07
C TRP A 104 -4.68 -3.92 6.54
N ALA A 105 -3.98 -4.14 5.43
CA ALA A 105 -3.84 -5.45 4.79
C ALA A 105 -2.58 -5.51 3.93
N TRP A 106 -2.17 -6.76 3.63
CA TRP A 106 -1.22 -7.07 2.59
C TRP A 106 -1.90 -7.78 1.43
N VAL A 107 -1.40 -7.54 0.21
CA VAL A 107 -1.81 -8.24 -1.01
C VAL A 107 -0.59 -8.83 -1.68
N ILE A 108 -0.57 -10.14 -1.84
CA ILE A 108 0.42 -10.85 -2.67
C ILE A 108 -0.16 -10.88 -4.08
N ASN A 109 0.44 -10.10 -4.98
CA ASN A 109 -0.02 -10.00 -6.36
C ASN A 109 0.68 -11.01 -7.26
N ASN A 110 0.02 -11.41 -8.35
CA ASN A 110 0.55 -12.32 -9.37
C ASN A 110 1.11 -13.66 -8.82
N SER A 111 0.51 -14.22 -7.77
CA SER A 111 0.97 -15.47 -7.20
C SER A 111 0.74 -16.66 -8.12
N ILE A 112 1.81 -17.35 -8.48
CA ILE A 112 1.78 -18.61 -9.24
C ILE A 112 1.19 -19.73 -8.38
N ALA A 113 1.49 -19.73 -7.07
CA ALA A 113 0.92 -20.71 -6.15
C ALA A 113 -0.61 -20.60 -6.06
N ALA A 114 -1.14 -19.37 -5.98
CA ALA A 114 -2.58 -19.14 -6.00
C ALA A 114 -3.24 -19.52 -7.33
N ALA A 115 -2.51 -19.45 -8.44
CA ALA A 115 -3.00 -19.86 -9.77
C ALA A 115 -3.12 -21.39 -9.93
N ARG A 116 -2.55 -22.19 -9.01
CA ARG A 116 -2.60 -23.69 -9.02
C ARG A 116 -2.19 -24.30 -10.36
N PRO A 117 -0.98 -24.04 -10.85
CA PRO A 117 -0.58 -24.44 -12.19
C PRO A 117 -0.45 -25.95 -12.34
N GLU A 118 -0.77 -26.45 -13.54
CA GLU A 118 -0.69 -27.90 -13.86
C GLU A 118 0.70 -28.31 -14.35
N THR A 119 1.45 -27.41 -15.00
CA THR A 119 2.75 -27.74 -15.59
C THR A 119 3.83 -27.93 -14.52
N VAL A 120 4.75 -28.87 -14.72
CA VAL A 120 5.84 -29.18 -13.79
C VAL A 120 6.70 -27.93 -13.52
N PHE A 121 7.00 -27.17 -14.56
CA PHE A 121 7.81 -25.94 -14.45
C PHE A 121 7.16 -24.89 -13.54
N LEU A 122 5.89 -24.59 -13.76
CA LEU A 122 5.17 -23.61 -12.96
C LEU A 122 4.90 -24.10 -11.53
N ARG A 123 4.69 -25.40 -11.34
CA ARG A 123 4.59 -25.99 -9.98
C ARG A 123 5.89 -25.84 -9.20
N HIS A 124 7.03 -26.02 -9.85
CA HIS A 124 8.32 -25.80 -9.20
C HIS A 124 8.51 -24.31 -8.79
N ARG A 125 8.12 -23.37 -9.66
CA ARG A 125 8.12 -21.95 -9.33
C ARG A 125 7.15 -21.60 -8.19
N ALA A 126 5.94 -22.16 -8.22
CA ALA A 126 4.95 -22.00 -7.17
C ALA A 126 5.46 -22.48 -5.81
N ALA A 127 6.18 -23.61 -5.77
CA ALA A 127 6.80 -24.09 -4.55
C ALA A 127 7.84 -23.09 -3.97
N GLY A 128 8.55 -22.36 -4.83
CA GLY A 128 9.49 -21.32 -4.41
C GLY A 128 8.83 -20.07 -3.77
N GLU A 129 7.54 -19.84 -4.04
CA GLU A 129 6.79 -18.73 -3.42
C GLU A 129 6.40 -19.01 -1.96
N ILE A 130 6.26 -20.28 -1.57
CA ILE A 130 5.64 -20.68 -0.28
C ILE A 130 6.35 -20.06 0.92
N GLU A 131 7.67 -19.99 0.90
CA GLU A 131 8.43 -19.37 1.98
C GLU A 131 8.07 -17.89 2.15
N GLN A 132 7.98 -17.15 1.05
CA GLN A 132 7.66 -15.71 1.09
C GLN A 132 6.18 -15.48 1.43
N VAL A 133 5.30 -16.33 0.94
CA VAL A 133 3.87 -16.32 1.33
C VAL A 133 3.74 -16.50 2.84
N ASN A 134 4.39 -17.52 3.42
CA ASN A 134 4.38 -17.74 4.87
C ASN A 134 4.95 -16.56 5.65
N ARG A 135 6.03 -15.94 5.14
CA ARG A 135 6.60 -14.73 5.72
C ARG A 135 5.58 -13.59 5.75
N VAL A 136 4.86 -13.33 4.65
CA VAL A 136 3.82 -12.29 4.61
C VAL A 136 2.70 -12.60 5.62
N TYR A 137 2.25 -13.84 5.73
CA TYR A 137 1.26 -14.24 6.73
C TYR A 137 1.72 -14.03 8.17
N SER A 138 3.02 -14.10 8.43
CA SER A 138 3.57 -13.79 9.77
C SER A 138 3.66 -12.30 10.07
N LEU A 139 3.68 -11.44 9.05
CA LEU A 139 3.81 -9.98 9.17
C LEU A 139 2.45 -9.27 9.27
N ALA A 140 1.38 -9.87 8.77
CA ALA A 140 0.09 -9.20 8.61
C ALA A 140 -1.10 -10.04 9.10
N GLY A 141 -2.02 -9.40 9.81
CA GLY A 141 -3.26 -10.02 10.27
C GLY A 141 -4.31 -10.19 9.16
N ARG A 142 -4.16 -9.51 8.02
CA ARG A 142 -5.02 -9.62 6.84
C ARG A 142 -4.18 -9.73 5.59
N VAL A 143 -4.29 -10.86 4.90
CA VAL A 143 -3.56 -11.14 3.67
C VAL A 143 -4.53 -11.60 2.61
N ALA A 144 -4.42 -11.03 1.42
CA ALA A 144 -5.09 -11.51 0.22
C ALA A 144 -4.05 -11.95 -0.82
N MET A 145 -4.40 -12.94 -1.63
CA MET A 145 -3.56 -13.40 -2.73
C MET A 145 -4.32 -13.24 -4.05
N VAL A 146 -3.68 -12.57 -5.00
CA VAL A 146 -4.19 -12.44 -6.37
C VAL A 146 -3.42 -13.43 -7.24
N PRO A 147 -4.10 -14.40 -7.87
CA PRO A 147 -3.42 -15.39 -8.70
C PRO A 147 -2.82 -14.74 -9.96
N LEU A 148 -1.73 -15.33 -10.45
CA LEU A 148 -1.25 -15.04 -11.79
C LEU A 148 -2.31 -15.46 -12.81
N LEU A 149 -2.77 -14.52 -13.62
CA LEU A 149 -3.79 -14.76 -14.63
C LEU A 149 -3.16 -15.07 -15.97
N ALA A 150 -3.82 -15.94 -16.76
CA ALA A 150 -3.41 -16.25 -18.13
C ALA A 150 -3.58 -15.06 -19.09
N THR A 151 -4.50 -14.15 -18.78
CA THR A 151 -4.77 -12.92 -19.54
C THR A 151 -4.96 -11.75 -18.61
N GLU A 152 -4.47 -10.58 -18.98
CA GLU A 152 -4.66 -9.35 -18.19
C GLU A 152 -6.14 -9.03 -17.98
N PRO A 153 -6.53 -8.64 -16.76
CA PRO A 153 -7.91 -8.28 -16.45
C PRO A 153 -8.20 -6.85 -16.91
N ILE A 154 -8.48 -6.67 -18.20
CA ILE A 154 -8.82 -5.37 -18.78
C ILE A 154 -10.34 -5.15 -18.72
N GLY A 155 -10.74 -3.97 -18.20
CA GLY A 155 -12.14 -3.57 -18.08
C GLY A 155 -12.78 -3.96 -16.74
N GLU A 156 -13.91 -3.31 -16.44
CA GLU A 156 -14.57 -3.38 -15.13
C GLU A 156 -15.00 -4.80 -14.77
N ASP A 157 -15.61 -5.54 -15.70
CA ASP A 157 -16.12 -6.89 -15.44
C ASP A 157 -15.00 -7.88 -15.06
N ARG A 158 -13.85 -7.81 -15.75
CA ARG A 158 -12.71 -8.69 -15.48
C ARG A 158 -12.00 -8.31 -14.18
N LEU A 159 -11.93 -7.03 -13.86
CA LEU A 159 -11.40 -6.55 -12.58
C LEU A 159 -12.33 -6.93 -11.42
N ALA A 160 -13.64 -6.84 -11.60
CA ALA A 160 -14.62 -7.27 -10.60
C ALA A 160 -14.52 -8.77 -10.30
N ALA A 161 -14.20 -9.59 -11.30
CA ALA A 161 -14.00 -11.03 -11.10
C ALA A 161 -12.84 -11.36 -10.15
N LEU A 162 -11.82 -10.48 -10.03
CA LEU A 162 -10.71 -10.68 -9.09
C LEU A 162 -11.19 -10.63 -7.63
N THR A 163 -12.21 -9.85 -7.32
CA THR A 163 -12.74 -9.75 -5.96
C THR A 163 -13.47 -11.02 -5.52
N CYS A 164 -13.98 -11.79 -6.46
CA CYS A 164 -14.66 -13.05 -6.19
C CYS A 164 -13.68 -14.23 -5.99
N LEU A 165 -12.49 -14.17 -6.60
CA LEU A 165 -11.48 -15.23 -6.48
C LEU A 165 -10.86 -15.29 -5.07
N SER A 166 -10.74 -14.16 -4.39
CA SER A 166 -10.19 -14.09 -3.04
C SER A 166 -11.11 -14.69 -1.96
N ALA A 167 -12.40 -14.79 -2.21
CA ALA A 167 -13.37 -15.38 -1.28
C ALA A 167 -13.31 -16.92 -1.23
N GLN A 168 -12.62 -17.57 -2.16
CA GLN A 168 -12.53 -19.04 -2.23
C GLN A 168 -11.28 -19.63 -1.55
N LEU A 169 -10.40 -18.78 -1.00
CA LEU A 169 -9.13 -19.18 -0.37
C LEU A 169 -9.11 -18.98 1.15
N ALA A 170 -10.23 -18.58 1.76
CA ALA A 170 -10.40 -18.44 3.21
C ALA A 170 -10.81 -19.74 3.88
#